data_c799801f5c08c4946102f0799cd709f3
#
_entry.id   c799801f5c08c4946102f0799cd709f3
#
_cell.length_a   1.000
_cell.length_b   1.000
_cell.length_c   1.000
_cell.angle_alpha   90.00
_cell.angle_beta   90.00
_cell.angle_gamma   90.00
#
_symmetry.space_group_name_H-M   'P 1'
#
loop_
_entity.id
_entity.type
_entity.pdbx_description
1 polymer ?
#
loop_
_entity_poly.entity_id
_entity_poly.type
_entity_poly.pdbx_seq_one_letter_code
_entity_poly.pdbx_strand_id
1 'polypeptide(L)'
;MANNLYYGRGRDEDNKKLIAFLDEVFFTDDPEERDFLNLLPKCYKDQYRPAYNNFVVQDENGEFRSAIGSFYNDMTIGDEQIKACCIGNVAVGKNYRSMGYMIELMELSVEDMGKNVVDVAYLGGQRQRYGYFGFESSGTSYRFNFSRSAYRHALKAMPCGLDIEKLSPNDAESIANIEKIYSKLPIRSNRKPESYFDVLCSWRDRPYILKDNGDFVGYFVLDYTKNNVNEFGTVDPKYYPNLVAAVMEKTEAFQVGFIVAPFETEKLKFFTENADGFNIDGCEMILVYNFEKVIRAYLGAKARYAKLCDGAFTVLIHGKYGDEKLHIEVVNNKVKVEKFDGKADYELSHHAATRVFFSNLPADREAFPANIQQWFPLHVFLFPSDTM
;
A
#
# COMPACT_ATOMS: atom_id res chain seq x y z
N MET A 1 -9.69 -5.56 -42.63
CA MET A 1 -9.49 -4.14 -42.34
C MET A 1 -8.71 -4.08 -41.06
N ALA A 2 -7.52 -3.48 -41.05
CA ALA A 2 -6.78 -3.27 -39.79
C ALA A 2 -7.60 -2.29 -38.98
N ASN A 3 -8.17 -2.77 -37.85
CA ASN A 3 -8.84 -1.89 -36.92
C ASN A 3 -7.80 -0.89 -36.41
N ASN A 4 -8.02 0.39 -36.62
CA ASN A 4 -7.13 1.46 -36.18
C ASN A 4 -7.34 1.62 -34.68
N LEU A 5 -6.47 0.98 -33.87
CA LEU A 5 -6.53 1.02 -32.40
C LEU A 5 -5.60 2.11 -31.88
N TYR A 6 -6.07 2.86 -30.89
CA TYR A 6 -5.26 3.78 -30.12
C TYR A 6 -4.71 3.08 -28.88
N TYR A 7 -3.41 3.26 -28.63
CA TYR A 7 -2.70 2.81 -27.43
C TYR A 7 -2.04 4.02 -26.78
N GLY A 8 -2.37 4.34 -25.56
CA GLY A 8 -1.77 5.47 -24.85
C GLY A 8 -2.59 5.90 -23.66
N ARG A 9 -2.28 7.08 -23.13
CA ARG A 9 -3.05 7.70 -22.04
C ARG A 9 -4.46 8.05 -22.49
N GLY A 10 -5.47 7.76 -21.67
CA GLY A 10 -6.83 8.20 -21.91
C GLY A 10 -6.96 9.73 -21.83
N ARG A 11 -8.08 10.26 -22.28
CA ARG A 11 -8.36 11.70 -22.32
C ARG A 11 -9.39 12.07 -21.27
N ASP A 12 -9.29 13.27 -20.70
CA ASP A 12 -10.20 13.72 -19.62
C ASP A 12 -11.68 13.71 -20.05
N GLU A 13 -11.97 13.91 -21.33
CA GLU A 13 -13.31 13.82 -21.91
C GLU A 13 -13.92 12.42 -21.85
N ASP A 14 -13.08 11.39 -21.69
CA ASP A 14 -13.47 9.98 -21.63
C ASP A 14 -13.70 9.47 -20.19
N ASN A 15 -13.57 10.31 -19.16
CA ASN A 15 -13.69 9.90 -17.74
C ASN A 15 -14.94 9.05 -17.47
N LYS A 16 -16.11 9.51 -17.91
CA LYS A 16 -17.38 8.78 -17.70
C LYS A 16 -17.43 7.44 -18.44
N LYS A 17 -16.89 7.40 -19.67
CA LYS A 17 -16.84 6.17 -20.48
C LYS A 17 -15.89 5.15 -19.85
N LEU A 18 -14.74 5.61 -19.33
CA LEU A 18 -13.80 4.74 -18.62
C LEU A 18 -14.45 4.11 -17.40
N ILE A 19 -15.12 4.90 -16.57
CA ILE A 19 -15.79 4.40 -15.35
C ILE A 19 -16.85 3.36 -15.74
N ALA A 20 -17.69 3.63 -16.75
CA ALA A 20 -18.68 2.67 -17.24
C ALA A 20 -18.05 1.36 -17.76
N PHE A 21 -16.90 1.45 -18.44
CA PHE A 21 -16.14 0.29 -18.88
C PHE A 21 -15.60 -0.53 -17.70
N LEU A 22 -15.05 0.14 -16.67
CA LEU A 22 -14.56 -0.53 -15.46
C LEU A 22 -15.70 -1.19 -14.67
N ASP A 23 -16.84 -0.53 -14.56
CA ASP A 23 -18.05 -1.09 -13.97
C ASP A 23 -18.50 -2.37 -14.69
N GLU A 24 -18.48 -2.35 -16.03
CA GLU A 24 -18.81 -3.54 -16.82
C GLU A 24 -17.82 -4.70 -16.56
N VAL A 25 -16.51 -4.40 -16.52
CA VAL A 25 -15.48 -5.44 -16.41
C VAL A 25 -15.41 -6.03 -14.99
N PHE A 26 -15.47 -5.20 -13.96
CA PHE A 26 -15.27 -5.64 -12.57
C PHE A 26 -16.55 -6.13 -11.90
N PHE A 27 -17.72 -5.65 -12.31
CA PHE A 27 -19.02 -6.04 -11.77
C PHE A 27 -19.88 -6.75 -12.81
N THR A 28 -19.25 -7.58 -13.65
CA THR A 28 -19.94 -8.37 -14.69
C THR A 28 -21.00 -9.31 -14.07
N ASP A 29 -20.63 -9.95 -12.95
CA ASP A 29 -21.47 -10.96 -12.29
C ASP A 29 -22.44 -10.35 -11.25
N ASP A 30 -22.27 -9.08 -10.90
CA ASP A 30 -23.11 -8.34 -9.98
C ASP A 30 -23.35 -6.89 -10.48
N PRO A 31 -24.27 -6.71 -11.46
CA PRO A 31 -24.54 -5.40 -12.04
C PRO A 31 -25.15 -4.39 -11.06
N GLU A 32 -25.77 -4.84 -9.97
CA GLU A 32 -26.36 -3.97 -8.93
C GLU A 32 -25.27 -3.32 -8.05
N GLU A 33 -24.10 -3.95 -7.97
CA GLU A 33 -22.94 -3.46 -7.23
C GLU A 33 -22.04 -2.51 -8.05
N ARG A 34 -22.41 -2.19 -9.31
CA ARG A 34 -21.65 -1.29 -10.20
C ARG A 34 -21.52 0.09 -9.61
N ASP A 35 -20.35 0.36 -9.06
CA ASP A 35 -20.04 1.65 -8.44
C ASP A 35 -18.52 1.83 -8.27
N PHE A 36 -17.80 1.73 -9.39
CA PHE A 36 -16.34 1.81 -9.39
C PHE A 36 -15.86 3.19 -8.90
N LEU A 37 -16.64 4.24 -9.18
CA LEU A 37 -16.36 5.59 -8.71
C LEU A 37 -16.30 5.67 -7.18
N ASN A 38 -17.28 5.08 -6.48
CA ASN A 38 -17.32 5.09 -5.01
C ASN A 38 -16.48 3.96 -4.38
N LEU A 39 -16.07 2.96 -5.17
CA LEU A 39 -15.11 1.97 -4.72
C LEU A 39 -13.73 2.60 -4.46
N LEU A 40 -13.28 3.45 -5.38
CA LEU A 40 -11.98 4.13 -5.31
C LEU A 40 -12.11 5.63 -5.62
N PRO A 41 -12.83 6.40 -4.76
CA PRO A 41 -13.13 7.80 -5.02
C PRO A 41 -11.87 8.66 -5.19
N LYS A 42 -10.76 8.29 -4.51
CA LYS A 42 -9.45 8.95 -4.61
C LYS A 42 -8.81 8.87 -6.01
N CYS A 43 -9.30 7.98 -6.89
CA CYS A 43 -8.76 7.76 -8.23
C CYS A 43 -9.73 8.19 -9.32
N TYR A 44 -11.05 8.03 -9.08
CA TYR A 44 -12.05 8.06 -10.13
C TYR A 44 -13.01 9.26 -10.12
N LYS A 45 -12.96 10.13 -9.12
CA LYS A 45 -13.63 11.45 -9.23
C LYS A 45 -12.97 12.28 -10.33
N ASP A 46 -13.76 13.04 -11.08
CA ASP A 46 -13.31 13.83 -12.25
C ASP A 46 -12.08 14.69 -11.96
N GLN A 47 -12.02 15.29 -10.77
CA GLN A 47 -10.89 16.13 -10.33
C GLN A 47 -9.55 15.39 -10.30
N TYR A 48 -9.56 14.05 -10.19
CA TYR A 48 -8.35 13.22 -10.19
C TYR A 48 -7.99 12.69 -11.58
N ARG A 49 -8.70 13.13 -12.64
CA ARG A 49 -8.40 12.84 -14.04
C ARG A 49 -8.28 11.34 -14.34
N PRO A 50 -9.32 10.52 -14.03
CA PRO A 50 -9.22 9.07 -14.10
C PRO A 50 -8.77 8.55 -15.46
N ALA A 51 -9.31 9.04 -16.57
CA ALA A 51 -8.92 8.55 -17.89
C ALA A 51 -7.45 8.88 -18.22
N TYR A 52 -6.99 10.08 -17.88
CA TYR A 52 -5.59 10.47 -18.08
C TYR A 52 -4.62 9.59 -17.26
N ASN A 53 -5.01 9.15 -16.08
CA ASN A 53 -4.23 8.26 -15.23
C ASN A 53 -4.32 6.78 -15.65
N ASN A 54 -5.00 6.48 -16.76
CA ASN A 54 -5.07 5.14 -17.33
C ASN A 54 -4.38 5.07 -18.68
N PHE A 55 -3.61 4.02 -18.92
CA PHE A 55 -3.25 3.57 -20.25
C PHE A 55 -4.42 2.77 -20.82
N VAL A 56 -4.78 3.01 -22.07
CA VAL A 56 -6.00 2.47 -22.66
C VAL A 56 -5.76 1.93 -24.06
N VAL A 57 -6.56 0.94 -24.43
CA VAL A 57 -6.78 0.55 -25.85
C VAL A 57 -8.18 0.98 -26.21
N GLN A 58 -8.28 1.88 -27.21
CA GLN A 58 -9.56 2.35 -27.76
C GLN A 58 -9.65 2.04 -29.24
N ASP A 59 -10.85 1.78 -29.73
CA ASP A 59 -11.10 1.66 -31.14
C ASP A 59 -11.37 3.02 -31.83
N GLU A 60 -11.64 2.99 -33.12
CA GLU A 60 -11.90 4.19 -33.93
C GLU A 60 -13.15 5.00 -33.52
N ASN A 61 -14.06 4.38 -32.73
CA ASN A 61 -15.25 5.03 -32.17
C ASN A 61 -14.98 5.54 -30.73
N GLY A 62 -13.76 5.36 -30.20
CA GLY A 62 -13.39 5.72 -28.85
C GLY A 62 -13.95 4.78 -27.77
N GLU A 63 -14.35 3.55 -28.15
CA GLU A 63 -14.80 2.54 -27.19
C GLU A 63 -13.61 1.80 -26.58
N PHE A 64 -13.64 1.62 -25.25
CA PHE A 64 -12.56 0.97 -24.52
C PHE A 64 -12.55 -0.54 -24.72
N ARG A 65 -11.37 -1.10 -25.02
CA ARG A 65 -11.12 -2.54 -25.09
C ARG A 65 -10.31 -3.02 -23.89
N SER A 66 -9.43 -2.17 -23.38
CA SER A 66 -8.60 -2.44 -22.20
C SER A 66 -8.23 -1.13 -21.53
N ALA A 67 -8.00 -1.19 -20.19
CA ALA A 67 -7.50 -0.07 -19.41
C ALA A 67 -6.62 -0.57 -18.26
N ILE A 68 -5.56 0.17 -17.94
CA ILE A 68 -4.69 -0.07 -16.78
C ILE A 68 -4.42 1.27 -16.12
N GLY A 69 -4.80 1.39 -14.85
CA GLY A 69 -4.51 2.56 -14.02
C GLY A 69 -3.04 2.63 -13.63
N SER A 70 -2.46 3.81 -13.75
CA SER A 70 -1.07 4.11 -13.41
C SER A 70 -1.06 5.41 -12.61
N PHE A 71 -1.17 5.28 -11.28
CA PHE A 71 -1.39 6.39 -10.35
C PHE A 71 -0.10 6.73 -9.62
N TYR A 72 0.47 7.90 -9.95
CA TYR A 72 1.66 8.41 -9.29
C TYR A 72 1.31 8.95 -7.90
N ASN A 73 1.96 8.39 -6.88
CA ASN A 73 1.73 8.74 -5.49
C ASN A 73 3.04 8.63 -4.70
N ASP A 74 3.72 9.74 -4.51
CA ASP A 74 4.99 9.79 -3.80
C ASP A 74 4.84 9.35 -2.35
N MET A 75 5.90 8.82 -1.77
CA MET A 75 5.97 8.36 -0.39
C MET A 75 7.09 9.07 0.38
N THR A 76 6.87 9.24 1.67
CA THR A 76 7.92 9.57 2.62
C THR A 76 8.34 8.32 3.38
N ILE A 77 9.60 7.93 3.28
CA ILE A 77 10.18 6.76 3.94
C ILE A 77 11.41 7.23 4.71
N GLY A 78 11.29 7.28 6.03
CA GLY A 78 12.31 7.92 6.86
C GLY A 78 12.46 9.40 6.53
N ASP A 79 13.63 9.80 6.06
CA ASP A 79 13.94 11.17 5.59
C ASP A 79 13.91 11.28 4.06
N GLU A 80 13.67 10.17 3.35
CA GLU A 80 13.71 10.12 1.90
C GLU A 80 12.32 10.35 1.29
N GLN A 81 12.32 11.08 0.16
CA GLN A 81 11.15 11.18 -0.71
C GLN A 81 11.30 10.16 -1.84
N ILE A 82 10.41 9.19 -1.88
CA ILE A 82 10.38 8.10 -2.86
C ILE A 82 9.30 8.40 -3.89
N LYS A 83 9.69 8.45 -5.15
CA LYS A 83 8.73 8.52 -6.25
C LYS A 83 8.10 7.15 -6.46
N ALA A 84 6.81 7.06 -6.23
CA ALA A 84 6.09 5.81 -6.32
C ALA A 84 4.96 5.88 -7.37
N CYS A 85 4.57 4.73 -7.89
CA CYS A 85 3.41 4.58 -8.74
C CYS A 85 2.65 3.30 -8.37
N CYS A 86 1.33 3.40 -8.24
CA CYS A 86 0.47 2.23 -8.06
C CYS A 86 -0.18 1.85 -9.40
N ILE A 87 -0.11 0.56 -9.74
CA ILE A 87 -0.89 -0.03 -10.83
C ILE A 87 -2.21 -0.51 -10.25
N GLY A 88 -3.31 -0.07 -10.85
CA GLY A 88 -4.67 -0.48 -10.46
C GLY A 88 -5.50 -0.91 -11.66
N ASN A 89 -6.72 -1.36 -11.41
CA ASN A 89 -7.78 -1.64 -12.39
C ASN A 89 -7.30 -2.28 -13.71
N VAL A 90 -6.48 -3.32 -13.66
CA VAL A 90 -6.05 -4.03 -14.88
C VAL A 90 -7.25 -4.71 -15.53
N ALA A 91 -7.85 -4.07 -16.51
CA ALA A 91 -9.12 -4.41 -17.13
C ALA A 91 -8.99 -4.74 -18.61
N VAL A 92 -9.62 -5.85 -19.04
CA VAL A 92 -9.80 -6.20 -20.46
C VAL A 92 -11.25 -6.60 -20.66
N GLY A 93 -11.93 -5.92 -21.58
CA GLY A 93 -13.32 -6.23 -21.94
C GLY A 93 -13.49 -7.70 -22.34
N LYS A 94 -14.57 -8.32 -21.94
CA LYS A 94 -14.83 -9.77 -22.09
C LYS A 94 -14.58 -10.26 -23.51
N ASN A 95 -15.01 -9.50 -24.51
CA ASN A 95 -14.90 -9.85 -25.93
C ASN A 95 -13.48 -9.63 -26.50
N TYR A 96 -12.58 -9.04 -25.73
CA TYR A 96 -11.23 -8.66 -26.15
C TYR A 96 -10.12 -9.40 -25.40
N ARG A 97 -10.50 -10.38 -24.59
CA ARG A 97 -9.55 -11.23 -23.85
C ARG A 97 -8.72 -12.07 -24.84
N SER A 98 -7.51 -12.40 -24.43
CA SER A 98 -6.53 -13.17 -25.24
C SER A 98 -6.00 -12.46 -26.48
N MET A 99 -6.26 -11.15 -26.64
CA MET A 99 -5.74 -10.33 -27.77
C MET A 99 -4.41 -9.62 -27.45
N GLY A 100 -3.82 -9.85 -26.25
CA GLY A 100 -2.53 -9.25 -25.86
C GLY A 100 -2.61 -7.86 -25.24
N TYR A 101 -3.76 -7.20 -25.22
CA TYR A 101 -3.90 -5.80 -24.78
C TYR A 101 -3.38 -5.53 -23.35
N MET A 102 -3.60 -6.46 -22.42
CA MET A 102 -3.06 -6.34 -21.07
C MET A 102 -1.52 -6.27 -21.09
N ILE A 103 -0.87 -7.09 -21.91
CA ILE A 103 0.61 -7.14 -21.97
C ILE A 103 1.12 -5.81 -22.51
N GLU A 104 0.56 -5.34 -23.62
CA GLU A 104 0.97 -4.08 -24.26
C GLU A 104 0.77 -2.87 -23.33
N LEU A 105 -0.37 -2.79 -22.63
CA LEU A 105 -0.61 -1.68 -21.69
C LEU A 105 0.27 -1.76 -20.44
N MET A 106 0.58 -2.97 -19.94
CA MET A 106 1.53 -3.14 -18.85
C MET A 106 2.93 -2.71 -19.26
N GLU A 107 3.39 -3.06 -20.44
CA GLU A 107 4.69 -2.63 -20.98
C GLU A 107 4.76 -1.11 -21.11
N LEU A 108 3.71 -0.48 -21.67
CA LEU A 108 3.60 0.98 -21.74
C LEU A 108 3.65 1.62 -20.35
N SER A 109 2.92 1.07 -19.38
CA SER A 109 2.89 1.60 -18.01
C SER A 109 4.26 1.51 -17.35
N VAL A 110 4.92 0.35 -17.46
CA VAL A 110 6.24 0.10 -16.86
C VAL A 110 7.32 0.97 -17.52
N GLU A 111 7.26 1.17 -18.85
CA GLU A 111 8.15 2.07 -19.57
C GLU A 111 7.95 3.54 -19.20
N ASP A 112 6.70 3.97 -19.06
CA ASP A 112 6.34 5.33 -18.62
C ASP A 112 6.86 5.64 -17.23
N MET A 113 6.77 4.69 -16.28
CA MET A 113 7.34 4.82 -14.94
C MET A 113 8.86 5.00 -14.99
N GLY A 114 9.56 4.23 -15.83
CA GLY A 114 11.00 4.38 -16.04
C GLY A 114 11.37 5.77 -16.57
N LYS A 115 10.61 6.29 -17.57
CA LYS A 115 10.80 7.65 -18.11
C LYS A 115 10.54 8.75 -17.08
N ASN A 116 9.57 8.54 -16.17
CA ASN A 116 9.23 9.48 -15.09
C ASN A 116 10.10 9.32 -13.83
N VAL A 117 11.15 8.47 -13.91
CA VAL A 117 12.13 8.28 -12.84
C VAL A 117 11.43 7.85 -11.53
N VAL A 118 10.51 6.89 -11.63
CA VAL A 118 9.92 6.23 -10.46
C VAL A 118 10.98 5.42 -9.74
N ASP A 119 10.99 5.44 -8.42
CA ASP A 119 11.91 4.64 -7.60
C ASP A 119 11.34 3.22 -7.36
N VAL A 120 10.02 3.14 -7.14
CA VAL A 120 9.32 1.88 -6.88
C VAL A 120 7.87 1.94 -7.36
N ALA A 121 7.40 0.85 -7.98
CA ALA A 121 5.99 0.67 -8.31
C ALA A 121 5.36 -0.42 -7.45
N TYR A 122 4.05 -0.27 -7.16
CA TYR A 122 3.25 -1.17 -6.34
C TYR A 122 2.10 -1.75 -7.17
N LEU A 123 1.74 -2.99 -6.88
CA LEU A 123 0.66 -3.70 -7.57
C LEU A 123 0.10 -4.83 -6.71
N GLY A 124 -1.21 -4.83 -6.48
CA GLY A 124 -1.93 -5.99 -5.93
C GLY A 124 -2.30 -7.01 -7.01
N GLY A 125 -2.24 -8.33 -6.71
CA GLY A 125 -2.75 -9.34 -7.63
C GLY A 125 -1.92 -10.62 -7.74
N GLN A 126 -2.04 -11.31 -8.87
CA GLN A 126 -1.46 -12.65 -9.08
C GLN A 126 0.03 -12.57 -9.43
N ARG A 127 0.89 -13.08 -8.55
CA ARG A 127 2.35 -13.08 -8.72
C ARG A 127 2.81 -13.66 -10.07
N GLN A 128 2.23 -14.76 -10.53
CA GLN A 128 2.62 -15.40 -11.79
C GLN A 128 2.36 -14.52 -13.01
N ARG A 129 1.32 -13.69 -12.96
CA ARG A 129 0.95 -12.78 -14.05
C ARG A 129 1.87 -11.56 -14.07
N TYR A 130 2.08 -10.93 -12.93
CA TYR A 130 2.79 -9.66 -12.85
C TYR A 130 4.31 -9.81 -12.65
N GLY A 131 4.76 -10.97 -12.21
CA GLY A 131 6.19 -11.32 -12.19
C GLY A 131 6.85 -11.25 -13.57
N TYR A 132 6.11 -11.50 -14.65
CA TYR A 132 6.59 -11.30 -16.02
C TYR A 132 7.06 -9.85 -16.28
N PHE A 133 6.44 -8.87 -15.63
CA PHE A 133 6.80 -7.45 -15.75
C PHE A 133 7.83 -7.00 -14.72
N GLY A 134 8.31 -7.90 -13.87
CA GLY A 134 9.33 -7.63 -12.84
C GLY A 134 8.78 -7.38 -11.44
N PHE A 135 7.46 -7.44 -11.23
CA PHE A 135 6.87 -7.35 -9.90
C PHE A 135 7.12 -8.63 -9.09
N GLU A 136 7.43 -8.46 -7.81
CA GLU A 136 7.63 -9.58 -6.87
C GLU A 136 6.94 -9.28 -5.53
N SER A 137 6.46 -10.35 -4.88
CA SER A 137 5.78 -10.27 -3.59
C SER A 137 6.66 -9.64 -2.52
N SER A 138 6.11 -8.73 -1.75
CA SER A 138 6.85 -7.98 -0.74
C SER A 138 5.97 -7.56 0.43
N GLY A 139 6.60 -6.89 1.38
CA GLY A 139 5.94 -6.20 2.46
C GLY A 139 5.60 -7.07 3.65
N THR A 140 5.27 -6.37 4.72
CA THR A 140 4.91 -6.96 6.01
C THR A 140 3.77 -6.17 6.62
N SER A 141 2.70 -6.86 6.96
CA SER A 141 1.55 -6.35 7.69
C SER A 141 1.21 -7.31 8.81
N TYR A 142 0.88 -6.80 9.99
CA TYR A 142 0.34 -7.59 11.08
C TYR A 142 -1.16 -7.39 11.14
N ARG A 143 -1.91 -8.50 11.13
CA ARG A 143 -3.35 -8.49 11.38
C ARG A 143 -3.62 -9.13 12.71
N PHE A 144 -3.93 -8.33 13.73
CA PHE A 144 -4.32 -8.79 15.05
C PHE A 144 -5.80 -9.12 15.08
N ASN A 145 -6.12 -10.30 15.54
CA ASN A 145 -7.50 -10.79 15.67
C ASN A 145 -8.02 -10.50 17.06
N PHE A 146 -9.09 -9.73 17.17
CA PHE A 146 -9.71 -9.32 18.44
C PHE A 146 -11.14 -9.84 18.51
N SER A 147 -11.36 -10.94 19.23
CA SER A 147 -12.69 -11.52 19.38
C SER A 147 -13.50 -10.85 20.49
N ARG A 148 -14.81 -11.11 20.49
CA ARG A 148 -15.68 -10.74 21.62
C ARG A 148 -15.22 -11.38 22.93
N SER A 149 -14.55 -12.53 22.88
CA SER A 149 -13.96 -13.17 24.06
C SER A 149 -12.74 -12.42 24.57
N ALA A 150 -11.78 -12.07 23.69
CA ALA A 150 -10.63 -11.25 24.07
C ALA A 150 -11.06 -9.91 24.65
N TYR A 151 -12.05 -9.26 24.04
CA TYR A 151 -12.62 -8.00 24.54
C TYR A 151 -13.16 -8.14 25.98
N ARG A 152 -13.88 -9.23 26.28
CA ARG A 152 -14.37 -9.49 27.65
C ARG A 152 -13.24 -9.79 28.65
N HIS A 153 -12.25 -10.57 28.25
CA HIS A 153 -11.20 -11.02 29.15
C HIS A 153 -10.09 -9.97 29.36
N ALA A 154 -9.53 -9.44 28.27
CA ALA A 154 -8.44 -8.49 28.33
C ALA A 154 -8.90 -7.07 28.73
N LEU A 155 -10.00 -6.59 28.13
CA LEU A 155 -10.51 -5.24 28.34
C LEU A 155 -11.76 -5.19 29.23
N LYS A 156 -12.15 -6.31 29.89
CA LYS A 156 -13.30 -6.42 30.78
C LYS A 156 -14.62 -5.91 30.19
N ALA A 157 -14.76 -6.01 28.85
CA ALA A 157 -15.88 -5.46 28.09
C ALA A 157 -16.20 -4.00 28.47
N MET A 158 -15.18 -3.19 28.70
CA MET A 158 -15.38 -1.78 29.05
C MET A 158 -16.17 -1.05 27.96
N PRO A 159 -17.11 -0.16 28.30
CA PRO A 159 -17.76 0.68 27.32
C PRO A 159 -16.73 1.61 26.66
N CYS A 160 -17.02 2.05 25.44
CA CYS A 160 -16.12 2.98 24.73
C CYS A 160 -15.86 4.24 25.57
N GLY A 161 -16.92 4.82 26.16
CA GLY A 161 -16.83 6.01 26.97
C GLY A 161 -16.43 7.28 26.22
N LEU A 162 -16.42 7.22 24.89
CA LEU A 162 -16.12 8.34 23.98
C LEU A 162 -17.28 8.52 23.01
N ASP A 163 -17.41 9.72 22.48
CA ASP A 163 -18.34 9.99 21.37
C ASP A 163 -17.75 9.40 20.07
N ILE A 164 -18.58 8.62 19.36
CA ILE A 164 -18.21 7.95 18.09
C ILE A 164 -19.01 8.56 16.97
N GLU A 165 -18.37 9.37 16.12
CA GLU A 165 -19.00 10.04 14.99
C GLU A 165 -18.47 9.47 13.66
N LYS A 166 -19.31 9.44 12.62
CA LYS A 166 -18.86 9.15 11.27
C LYS A 166 -18.14 10.39 10.72
N LEU A 167 -16.94 10.23 10.16
CA LEU A 167 -16.23 11.33 9.54
C LEU A 167 -17.04 11.91 8.37
N SER A 168 -17.17 13.23 8.32
CA SER A 168 -17.80 13.97 7.22
C SER A 168 -16.73 14.55 6.27
N PRO A 169 -16.98 14.63 4.96
CA PRO A 169 -16.08 15.31 4.03
C PRO A 169 -15.89 16.80 4.32
N ASN A 170 -16.84 17.41 5.05
CA ASN A 170 -16.81 18.83 5.43
C ASN A 170 -16.17 19.07 6.80
N ASP A 171 -15.75 18.02 7.52
CA ASP A 171 -15.09 18.13 8.82
C ASP A 171 -13.57 18.31 8.63
N ALA A 172 -13.19 19.51 8.20
CA ALA A 172 -11.79 19.86 7.93
C ALA A 172 -10.91 19.76 9.17
N GLU A 173 -11.46 20.03 10.37
CA GLU A 173 -10.71 19.96 11.63
C GLU A 173 -10.34 18.51 11.96
N SER A 174 -11.29 17.58 11.92
CA SER A 174 -11.01 16.16 12.17
C SER A 174 -10.09 15.58 11.10
N ILE A 175 -10.23 15.95 9.81
CA ILE A 175 -9.33 15.54 8.75
C ILE A 175 -7.89 16.01 9.04
N ALA A 176 -7.71 17.27 9.44
CA ALA A 176 -6.39 17.79 9.80
C ALA A 176 -5.78 17.08 11.03
N ASN A 177 -6.60 16.69 12.02
CA ASN A 177 -6.14 15.92 13.17
C ASN A 177 -5.74 14.49 12.78
N ILE A 178 -6.46 13.84 11.86
CA ILE A 178 -6.09 12.53 11.29
C ILE A 178 -4.75 12.67 10.54
N GLU A 179 -4.60 13.66 9.67
CA GLU A 179 -3.35 13.95 8.96
C GLU A 179 -2.17 14.14 9.92
N LYS A 180 -2.38 14.87 11.02
CA LYS A 180 -1.35 15.09 12.04
C LYS A 180 -0.91 13.79 12.74
N ILE A 181 -1.81 12.82 12.93
CA ILE A 181 -1.44 11.49 13.44
C ILE A 181 -0.68 10.71 12.37
N TYR A 182 -1.21 10.64 11.15
CA TYR A 182 -0.66 9.90 10.03
C TYR A 182 0.74 10.41 9.62
N SER A 183 0.96 11.73 9.64
CA SER A 183 2.23 12.37 9.25
C SER A 183 3.42 12.00 10.14
N LYS A 184 3.18 11.45 11.34
CA LYS A 184 4.22 10.97 12.25
C LYS A 184 4.78 9.60 11.87
N LEU A 185 4.10 8.88 10.99
CA LEU A 185 4.53 7.55 10.57
C LEU A 185 5.83 7.62 9.75
N PRO A 186 6.81 6.75 10.03
CA PRO A 186 8.10 6.77 9.34
C PRO A 186 8.00 6.26 7.89
N ILE A 187 6.96 5.55 7.54
CA ILE A 187 6.68 5.05 6.20
C ILE A 187 5.23 5.39 5.89
N ARG A 188 4.98 6.21 4.88
CA ARG A 188 3.64 6.67 4.53
C ARG A 188 3.54 7.19 3.09
N SER A 189 2.36 7.08 2.52
CA SER A 189 1.99 7.77 1.28
C SER A 189 1.86 9.29 1.52
N ASN A 190 2.23 10.11 0.54
CA ASN A 190 2.06 11.57 0.61
C ASN A 190 0.64 11.93 0.17
N ARG A 191 -0.33 11.75 1.06
CA ARG A 191 -1.74 12.07 0.81
C ARG A 191 -1.93 13.57 0.63
N LYS A 192 -2.67 13.97 -0.41
CA LYS A 192 -2.99 15.38 -0.62
C LYS A 192 -4.17 15.77 0.27
N PRO A 193 -4.16 16.97 0.88
CA PRO A 193 -5.24 17.40 1.78
C PRO A 193 -6.63 17.29 1.15
N GLU A 194 -6.77 17.66 -0.13
CA GLU A 194 -8.04 17.63 -0.86
C GLU A 194 -8.58 16.23 -1.15
N SER A 195 -7.73 15.21 -1.09
CA SER A 195 -8.10 13.80 -1.33
C SER A 195 -8.22 12.97 -0.05
N TYR A 196 -7.91 13.54 1.11
CA TYR A 196 -7.76 12.78 2.35
C TYR A 196 -9.02 11.98 2.72
N PHE A 197 -10.19 12.63 2.66
CA PHE A 197 -11.47 11.97 2.90
C PHE A 197 -11.73 10.83 1.90
N ASP A 198 -11.44 11.06 0.61
CA ASP A 198 -11.62 10.08 -0.46
C ASP A 198 -10.68 8.87 -0.29
N VAL A 199 -9.46 9.09 0.22
CA VAL A 199 -8.53 8.02 0.58
C VAL A 199 -9.11 7.15 1.67
N LEU A 200 -9.60 7.74 2.76
CA LEU A 200 -10.16 7.00 3.89
C LEU A 200 -11.49 6.27 3.57
N CYS A 201 -12.21 6.72 2.53
CA CYS A 201 -13.45 6.09 2.06
C CYS A 201 -13.22 5.09 0.92
N SER A 202 -11.98 4.92 0.42
CA SER A 202 -11.66 3.95 -0.63
C SER A 202 -11.99 2.52 -0.17
N TRP A 203 -12.30 1.64 -1.13
CA TRP A 203 -12.77 0.28 -0.88
C TRP A 203 -14.12 0.21 -0.14
N ARG A 204 -14.95 1.29 -0.23
CA ARG A 204 -16.22 1.45 0.49
C ARG A 204 -16.04 1.46 2.01
N ASP A 205 -14.84 1.79 2.48
CA ASP A 205 -14.51 1.84 3.90
C ASP A 205 -15.22 3.00 4.60
N ARG A 206 -15.34 2.87 5.91
CA ARG A 206 -16.11 3.78 6.75
C ARG A 206 -15.22 4.39 7.83
N PRO A 207 -14.76 5.63 7.64
CA PRO A 207 -13.99 6.34 8.66
C PRO A 207 -14.90 6.86 9.78
N TYR A 208 -14.44 6.64 11.02
CA TYR A 208 -15.04 7.17 12.25
C TYR A 208 -14.00 7.96 13.04
N ILE A 209 -14.48 8.96 13.77
CA ILE A 209 -13.68 9.75 14.72
C ILE A 209 -14.14 9.49 16.15
N LEU A 210 -13.22 9.65 17.08
CA LEU A 210 -13.43 9.51 18.51
C LEU A 210 -13.18 10.85 19.18
N LYS A 211 -14.11 11.25 20.06
CA LYS A 211 -14.01 12.49 20.83
C LYS A 211 -14.17 12.20 22.32
N ASP A 212 -13.37 12.89 23.13
CA ASP A 212 -13.46 12.89 24.60
C ASP A 212 -13.88 14.30 25.04
N ASN A 213 -15.11 14.45 25.57
CA ASN A 213 -15.70 15.73 25.94
C ASN A 213 -15.64 16.78 24.78
N GLY A 214 -15.82 16.34 23.53
CA GLY A 214 -15.80 17.19 22.34
C GLY A 214 -14.43 17.31 21.68
N ASP A 215 -13.33 16.95 22.35
CA ASP A 215 -11.97 17.00 21.81
C ASP A 215 -11.67 15.75 20.99
N PHE A 216 -11.09 15.92 19.78
CA PHE A 216 -10.64 14.81 18.96
C PHE A 216 -9.51 14.02 19.64
N VAL A 217 -9.72 12.72 19.84
CA VAL A 217 -8.73 11.82 20.46
C VAL A 217 -8.26 10.67 19.56
N GLY A 218 -8.95 10.41 18.47
CA GLY A 218 -8.54 9.34 17.54
C GLY A 218 -9.51 9.10 16.41
N TYR A 219 -9.17 8.13 15.56
CA TYR A 219 -10.00 7.69 14.45
C TYR A 219 -9.76 6.21 14.14
N PHE A 220 -10.69 5.61 13.43
CA PHE A 220 -10.53 4.29 12.82
C PHE A 220 -11.30 4.20 11.49
N VAL A 221 -10.79 3.40 10.58
CA VAL A 221 -11.39 3.11 9.27
C VAL A 221 -11.83 1.65 9.27
N LEU A 222 -13.13 1.44 9.33
CA LEU A 222 -13.74 0.12 9.33
C LEU A 222 -14.04 -0.31 7.90
N ASP A 223 -13.62 -1.50 7.50
CA ASP A 223 -13.92 -2.01 6.16
C ASP A 223 -15.43 -2.13 5.90
N TYR A 224 -15.82 -2.26 4.65
CA TYR A 224 -17.25 -2.33 4.28
C TYR A 224 -17.97 -3.55 4.88
N THR A 225 -17.23 -4.65 5.13
CA THR A 225 -17.76 -5.87 5.77
C THR A 225 -17.86 -5.73 7.29
N LYS A 226 -17.24 -4.71 7.88
CA LYS A 226 -17.10 -4.47 9.31
C LYS A 226 -16.33 -5.57 10.06
N ASN A 227 -15.48 -6.28 9.35
CA ASN A 227 -14.66 -7.36 9.92
C ASN A 227 -13.20 -6.95 10.14
N ASN A 228 -12.75 -5.83 9.53
CA ASN A 228 -11.39 -5.34 9.69
C ASN A 228 -11.37 -3.83 9.94
N VAL A 229 -10.41 -3.40 10.74
CA VAL A 229 -9.98 -2.01 10.89
C VAL A 229 -8.73 -1.84 10.04
N ASN A 230 -8.89 -1.18 8.89
CA ASN A 230 -7.86 -1.03 7.88
C ASN A 230 -6.82 0.04 8.22
N GLU A 231 -7.23 1.03 9.00
CA GLU A 231 -6.37 2.11 9.47
C GLU A 231 -6.94 2.69 10.76
N PHE A 232 -6.10 3.05 11.72
CA PHE A 232 -6.53 3.72 12.94
C PHE A 232 -5.38 4.46 13.62
N GLY A 233 -5.72 5.41 14.47
CA GLY A 233 -4.76 6.13 15.28
C GLY A 233 -5.41 6.91 16.40
N THR A 234 -4.64 7.19 17.44
CA THR A 234 -5.04 8.00 18.59
C THR A 234 -3.98 9.05 18.89
N VAL A 235 -4.37 10.13 19.53
CA VAL A 235 -3.44 11.18 19.98
C VAL A 235 -2.52 10.71 21.09
N ASP A 236 -2.95 9.68 21.86
CA ASP A 236 -2.23 9.09 22.98
C ASP A 236 -2.58 7.59 23.05
N PRO A 237 -1.60 6.68 23.25
CA PRO A 237 -1.83 5.23 23.38
C PRO A 237 -2.82 4.84 24.48
N LYS A 238 -3.03 5.66 25.50
CA LYS A 238 -4.05 5.41 26.54
C LYS A 238 -5.46 5.19 26.00
N TYR A 239 -5.75 5.71 24.80
CA TYR A 239 -7.06 5.57 24.13
C TYR A 239 -7.21 4.28 23.31
N TYR A 240 -6.19 3.42 23.19
CA TYR A 240 -6.34 2.16 22.44
C TYR A 240 -7.45 1.25 22.99
N PRO A 241 -7.64 1.08 24.32
CA PRO A 241 -8.77 0.31 24.84
C PRO A 241 -10.12 0.88 24.44
N ASN A 242 -10.28 2.21 24.49
CA ASN A 242 -11.50 2.90 24.08
C ASN A 242 -11.75 2.75 22.58
N LEU A 243 -10.71 2.81 21.74
CA LEU A 243 -10.81 2.60 20.30
C LEU A 243 -11.28 1.16 19.99
N VAL A 244 -10.71 0.14 20.63
CA VAL A 244 -11.19 -1.24 20.48
C VAL A 244 -12.64 -1.36 20.92
N ALA A 245 -13.04 -0.75 22.03
CA ALA A 245 -14.42 -0.73 22.50
C ALA A 245 -15.35 -0.07 21.47
N ALA A 246 -14.94 1.08 20.91
CA ALA A 246 -15.68 1.78 19.85
C ALA A 246 -15.91 0.90 18.61
N VAL A 247 -14.87 0.19 18.17
CA VAL A 247 -14.97 -0.76 17.05
C VAL A 247 -15.96 -1.88 17.39
N MET A 248 -15.86 -2.46 18.59
CA MET A 248 -16.78 -3.51 19.03
C MET A 248 -18.23 -3.06 19.12
N GLU A 249 -18.49 -1.77 19.36
CA GLU A 249 -19.84 -1.18 19.35
C GLU A 249 -20.36 -0.95 17.90
N LYS A 250 -19.47 -0.75 16.92
CA LYS A 250 -19.85 -0.48 15.52
C LYS A 250 -19.97 -1.72 14.65
N THR A 251 -19.59 -2.90 15.15
CA THR A 251 -19.68 -4.17 14.42
C THR A 251 -20.44 -5.23 15.21
N GLU A 252 -21.11 -6.11 14.48
CA GLU A 252 -21.71 -7.33 15.05
C GLU A 252 -20.79 -8.55 14.91
N ALA A 253 -19.65 -8.41 14.26
CA ALA A 253 -18.70 -9.50 14.01
C ALA A 253 -18.26 -10.17 15.33
N PHE A 254 -18.11 -11.48 15.28
CA PHE A 254 -17.55 -12.25 16.40
C PHE A 254 -16.10 -11.86 16.66
N GLN A 255 -15.36 -11.56 15.62
CA GLN A 255 -13.94 -11.22 15.64
C GLN A 255 -13.66 -10.11 14.62
N VAL A 256 -12.79 -9.17 14.98
CA VAL A 256 -12.35 -8.08 14.12
C VAL A 256 -10.83 -8.15 13.96
N GLY A 257 -10.36 -8.00 12.72
CA GLY A 257 -8.94 -7.86 12.40
C GLY A 257 -8.50 -6.40 12.51
N PHE A 258 -7.39 -6.14 13.19
CA PHE A 258 -6.76 -4.80 13.24
C PHE A 258 -5.46 -4.84 12.46
N ILE A 259 -5.35 -4.04 11.40
CA ILE A 259 -4.15 -3.96 10.59
C ILE A 259 -3.18 -2.99 11.24
N VAL A 260 -1.96 -3.48 11.55
CA VAL A 260 -0.92 -2.73 12.23
C VAL A 260 0.38 -2.84 11.43
N ALA A 261 1.01 -1.70 11.19
CA ALA A 261 2.31 -1.67 10.50
C ALA A 261 3.46 -2.12 11.42
N PRO A 262 4.53 -2.74 10.87
CA PRO A 262 5.67 -3.21 11.66
C PRO A 262 6.41 -2.14 12.44
N PHE A 263 6.28 -0.88 12.04
CA PHE A 263 6.93 0.27 12.68
C PHE A 263 6.05 0.96 13.75
N GLU A 264 4.82 0.52 13.95
CA GLU A 264 3.90 1.08 14.95
C GLU A 264 4.05 0.36 16.30
N THR A 265 5.22 0.50 16.91
CA THR A 265 5.66 -0.28 18.09
C THR A 265 4.72 -0.22 19.29
N GLU A 266 4.11 0.92 19.59
CA GLU A 266 3.14 1.07 20.68
C GLU A 266 1.85 0.28 20.40
N LYS A 267 1.37 0.29 19.14
CA LYS A 267 0.23 -0.55 18.74
C LYS A 267 0.57 -2.03 18.85
N LEU A 268 1.75 -2.43 18.31
CA LEU A 268 2.21 -3.82 18.36
C LEU A 268 2.23 -4.32 19.81
N LYS A 269 2.77 -3.52 20.74
CA LYS A 269 2.81 -3.87 22.16
C LYS A 269 1.40 -4.07 22.72
N PHE A 270 0.51 -3.10 22.51
CA PHE A 270 -0.86 -3.17 23.04
C PHE A 270 -1.61 -4.40 22.49
N PHE A 271 -1.57 -4.62 21.17
CA PHE A 271 -2.31 -5.73 20.55
C PHE A 271 -1.71 -7.09 20.87
N THR A 272 -0.37 -7.21 21.02
CA THR A 272 0.28 -8.46 21.45
C THR A 272 -0.17 -8.88 22.85
N GLU A 273 -0.41 -7.92 23.75
CA GLU A 273 -0.83 -8.20 25.11
C GLU A 273 -2.33 -8.49 25.25
N ASN A 274 -3.17 -8.04 24.29
CA ASN A 274 -4.63 -8.01 24.47
C ASN A 274 -5.43 -8.77 23.41
N ALA A 275 -4.88 -9.01 22.22
CA ALA A 275 -5.57 -9.72 21.13
C ALA A 275 -5.50 -11.25 21.29
N ASP A 276 -6.37 -11.99 20.58
CA ASP A 276 -6.34 -13.47 20.57
C ASP A 276 -5.08 -14.02 19.89
N GLY A 277 -4.52 -13.29 18.94
CA GLY A 277 -3.36 -13.66 18.15
C GLY A 277 -3.22 -12.77 16.92
N PHE A 278 -2.27 -13.09 16.07
CA PHE A 278 -2.03 -12.32 14.85
C PHE A 278 -1.57 -13.19 13.68
N ASN A 279 -1.75 -12.65 12.48
CA ASN A 279 -1.21 -13.18 11.23
C ASN A 279 -0.17 -12.19 10.70
N ILE A 280 0.85 -12.71 10.02
CA ILE A 280 1.79 -11.91 9.25
C ILE A 280 1.39 -12.06 7.78
N ASP A 281 0.94 -10.98 7.20
CA ASP A 281 0.54 -10.93 5.79
C ASP A 281 1.62 -10.19 4.97
N GLY A 282 1.74 -10.51 3.68
CA GLY A 282 2.41 -9.63 2.72
C GLY A 282 1.56 -8.38 2.47
N CYS A 283 2.16 -7.39 1.85
CA CYS A 283 1.42 -6.24 1.33
C CYS A 283 1.26 -6.39 -0.20
N GLU A 284 1.76 -5.42 -0.94
CA GLU A 284 1.71 -5.41 -2.39
C GLU A 284 2.91 -6.14 -3.02
N MET A 285 2.82 -6.46 -4.30
CA MET A 285 4.01 -6.75 -5.09
C MET A 285 4.69 -5.43 -5.45
N ILE A 286 6.02 -5.44 -5.55
CA ILE A 286 6.79 -4.26 -5.97
C ILE A 286 7.68 -4.54 -7.16
N LEU A 287 7.88 -3.50 -7.98
CA LEU A 287 8.90 -3.40 -9.00
C LEU A 287 9.84 -2.25 -8.61
N VAL A 288 11.08 -2.57 -8.30
CA VAL A 288 12.08 -1.57 -7.87
C VAL A 288 12.86 -1.08 -9.09
N TYR A 289 12.87 0.25 -9.31
CA TYR A 289 13.63 0.90 -10.37
C TYR A 289 14.99 1.40 -9.89
N ASN A 290 15.12 1.69 -8.58
CA ASN A 290 16.30 2.28 -7.96
C ASN A 290 16.55 1.60 -6.61
N PHE A 291 17.28 0.49 -6.63
CA PHE A 291 17.57 -0.29 -5.43
C PHE A 291 18.38 0.49 -4.41
N GLU A 292 19.38 1.28 -4.86
CA GLU A 292 20.18 2.10 -3.95
C GLU A 292 19.30 2.97 -3.05
N LYS A 293 18.42 3.77 -3.67
CA LYS A 293 17.58 4.73 -2.96
C LYS A 293 16.52 4.03 -2.11
N VAL A 294 15.86 3.00 -2.66
CA VAL A 294 14.80 2.25 -1.97
C VAL A 294 15.34 1.49 -0.76
N ILE A 295 16.49 0.80 -0.90
CA ILE A 295 17.13 0.10 0.23
C ILE A 295 17.56 1.11 1.30
N ARG A 296 18.21 2.21 0.91
CA ARG A 296 18.64 3.27 1.84
C ARG A 296 17.46 3.82 2.64
N ALA A 297 16.36 4.13 1.96
CA ALA A 297 15.16 4.66 2.60
C ALA A 297 14.56 3.70 3.62
N TYR A 298 14.28 2.46 3.20
CA TYR A 298 13.63 1.47 4.07
C TYR A 298 14.53 0.97 5.20
N LEU A 299 15.82 0.75 4.95
CA LEU A 299 16.77 0.34 5.99
C LEU A 299 16.99 1.48 6.99
N GLY A 300 17.11 2.72 6.50
CA GLY A 300 17.18 3.92 7.34
C GLY A 300 15.92 4.12 8.19
N ALA A 301 14.72 3.90 7.61
CA ALA A 301 13.48 3.93 8.37
C ALA A 301 13.45 2.81 9.43
N LYS A 302 13.90 1.60 9.10
CA LYS A 302 13.96 0.46 10.04
C LYS A 302 14.86 0.75 11.23
N ALA A 303 16.00 1.41 11.03
CA ALA A 303 16.90 1.81 12.10
C ALA A 303 16.26 2.76 13.14
N ARG A 304 15.11 3.38 12.86
CA ARG A 304 14.41 4.27 13.80
C ARG A 304 13.56 3.52 14.83
N TYR A 305 13.11 2.31 14.51
CA TYR A 305 12.24 1.51 15.40
C TYR A 305 12.82 0.15 15.75
N ALA A 306 13.96 -0.24 15.14
CA ALA A 306 14.68 -1.46 15.45
C ALA A 306 16.18 -1.20 15.62
N LYS A 307 16.81 -1.91 16.56
CA LYS A 307 18.27 -1.91 16.68
C LYS A 307 18.83 -2.89 15.65
N LEU A 308 19.66 -2.39 14.72
CA LEU A 308 20.32 -3.17 13.71
C LEU A 308 21.72 -3.58 14.16
N CYS A 309 22.13 -4.80 13.84
CA CYS A 309 23.50 -5.26 14.07
C CYS A 309 24.48 -4.55 13.12
N ASP A 310 25.70 -4.27 13.60
CA ASP A 310 26.77 -3.75 12.75
C ASP A 310 27.18 -4.80 11.72
N GLY A 311 27.50 -4.35 10.50
CA GLY A 311 27.92 -5.19 9.40
C GLY A 311 28.02 -4.44 8.08
N ALA A 312 28.54 -5.10 7.07
CA ALA A 312 28.59 -4.60 5.71
C ALA A 312 28.62 -5.75 4.71
N PHE A 313 28.13 -5.52 3.52
CA PHE A 313 28.28 -6.41 2.36
C PHE A 313 28.15 -5.62 1.06
N THR A 314 28.61 -6.26 -0.03
CA THR A 314 28.47 -5.72 -1.37
C THR A 314 27.60 -6.64 -2.22
N VAL A 315 26.78 -6.07 -3.10
CA VAL A 315 25.86 -6.83 -3.96
C VAL A 315 25.81 -6.24 -5.37
N LEU A 316 25.81 -7.13 -6.37
CA LEU A 316 25.44 -6.82 -7.74
C LEU A 316 23.99 -7.25 -7.95
N ILE A 317 23.13 -6.33 -8.31
CA ILE A 317 21.72 -6.57 -8.64
C ILE A 317 21.56 -6.41 -10.14
N HIS A 318 21.14 -7.46 -10.84
CA HIS A 318 20.76 -7.40 -12.24
C HIS A 318 19.33 -6.84 -12.34
N GLY A 319 19.24 -5.53 -12.30
CA GLY A 319 17.98 -4.81 -12.33
C GLY A 319 17.30 -4.87 -13.70
N LYS A 320 15.98 -4.68 -13.73
CA LYS A 320 15.22 -4.65 -15.00
C LYS A 320 15.66 -3.50 -15.92
N TYR A 321 16.17 -2.42 -15.34
CA TYR A 321 16.56 -1.17 -16.04
C TYR A 321 18.05 -0.88 -15.96
N GLY A 322 18.85 -1.86 -15.64
CA GLY A 322 20.31 -1.79 -15.54
C GLY A 322 20.82 -2.40 -14.25
N ASP A 323 22.09 -2.74 -14.27
CA ASP A 323 22.77 -3.33 -13.13
C ASP A 323 23.11 -2.27 -12.08
N GLU A 324 22.89 -2.59 -10.80
CA GLU A 324 23.32 -1.78 -9.68
C GLU A 324 24.32 -2.55 -8.82
N LYS A 325 25.50 -1.99 -8.61
CA LYS A 325 26.48 -2.48 -7.63
C LYS A 325 26.42 -1.61 -6.39
N LEU A 326 26.07 -2.22 -5.26
CA LEU A 326 25.83 -1.50 -4.01
C LEU A 326 26.72 -2.02 -2.89
N HIS A 327 27.27 -1.09 -2.11
CA HIS A 327 27.82 -1.32 -0.78
C HIS A 327 26.78 -0.90 0.26
N ILE A 328 26.42 -1.82 1.14
CA ILE A 328 25.40 -1.62 2.17
C ILE A 328 26.07 -1.86 3.53
N GLU A 329 26.03 -0.86 4.40
CA GLU A 329 26.70 -0.87 5.70
C GLU A 329 25.77 -0.34 6.79
N VAL A 330 25.85 -0.95 7.95
CA VAL A 330 25.27 -0.46 9.21
C VAL A 330 26.36 -0.43 10.27
N VAL A 331 26.60 0.73 10.84
CA VAL A 331 27.54 0.93 11.96
C VAL A 331 26.87 1.79 13.03
N ASN A 332 26.78 1.30 14.25
CA ASN A 332 26.12 2.01 15.36
C ASN A 332 24.70 2.49 15.00
N ASN A 333 23.91 1.62 14.35
CA ASN A 333 22.56 1.90 13.86
C ASN A 333 22.47 3.02 12.79
N LYS A 334 23.58 3.42 12.20
CA LYS A 334 23.64 4.38 11.07
C LYS A 334 23.78 3.59 9.79
N VAL A 335 22.89 3.86 8.84
CA VAL A 335 22.80 3.17 7.55
C VAL A 335 23.55 3.96 6.49
N LYS A 336 24.33 3.25 5.67
CA LYS A 336 24.98 3.76 4.46
C LYS A 336 24.68 2.80 3.31
N VAL A 337 24.21 3.33 2.20
CA VAL A 337 24.00 2.59 0.94
C VAL A 337 24.53 3.46 -0.17
N GLU A 338 25.49 2.95 -0.92
CA GLU A 338 26.14 3.69 -1.99
C GLU A 338 26.56 2.77 -3.14
N LYS A 339 26.72 3.34 -4.32
CA LYS A 339 27.32 2.64 -5.45
C LYS A 339 28.81 2.40 -5.18
N PHE A 340 29.34 1.28 -5.67
CA PHE A 340 30.74 0.98 -5.56
C PHE A 340 31.30 0.34 -6.86
N ASP A 341 32.60 0.44 -7.06
CA ASP A 341 33.34 -0.20 -8.14
C ASP A 341 34.21 -1.33 -7.56
N GLY A 342 33.89 -2.56 -7.89
CA GLY A 342 34.63 -3.72 -7.39
C GLY A 342 33.90 -5.04 -7.64
N LYS A 343 34.45 -6.13 -7.10
CA LYS A 343 33.78 -7.43 -7.10
C LYS A 343 32.77 -7.46 -5.95
N ALA A 344 31.53 -7.78 -6.27
CA ALA A 344 30.48 -7.95 -5.27
C ALA A 344 30.62 -9.28 -4.52
N ASP A 345 30.20 -9.33 -3.25
CA ASP A 345 30.13 -10.52 -2.43
C ASP A 345 28.96 -11.40 -2.87
N TYR A 346 27.87 -10.79 -3.31
CA TYR A 346 26.64 -11.43 -3.75
C TYR A 346 26.20 -10.91 -5.12
N GLU A 347 25.55 -11.79 -5.87
CA GLU A 347 24.98 -11.47 -7.18
C GLU A 347 23.53 -11.97 -7.21
N LEU A 348 22.60 -11.07 -7.48
CA LEU A 348 21.15 -11.31 -7.39
C LEU A 348 20.44 -10.86 -8.68
N SER A 349 19.52 -11.67 -9.18
CA SER A 349 18.57 -11.21 -10.18
C SER A 349 17.58 -10.20 -9.54
N HIS A 350 16.87 -9.43 -10.34
CA HIS A 350 15.87 -8.46 -9.88
C HIS A 350 14.88 -9.08 -8.87
N HIS A 351 14.26 -10.20 -9.21
CA HIS A 351 13.32 -10.88 -8.34
C HIS A 351 13.97 -11.42 -7.06
N ALA A 352 15.18 -11.99 -7.16
CA ALA A 352 15.90 -12.47 -5.99
C ALA A 352 16.23 -11.33 -5.03
N ALA A 353 16.69 -10.17 -5.54
CA ALA A 353 16.96 -8.99 -4.73
C ALA A 353 15.66 -8.48 -4.05
N THR A 354 14.56 -8.41 -4.77
CA THR A 354 13.27 -8.01 -4.19
C THR A 354 12.85 -8.95 -3.06
N ARG A 355 12.98 -10.27 -3.24
CA ARG A 355 12.66 -11.24 -2.18
C ARG A 355 13.60 -11.14 -0.98
N VAL A 356 14.91 -11.07 -1.22
CA VAL A 356 15.93 -10.94 -0.15
C VAL A 356 15.61 -9.72 0.73
N PHE A 357 15.39 -8.58 0.10
CA PHE A 357 15.29 -7.33 0.85
C PHE A 357 13.88 -7.08 1.42
N PHE A 358 12.81 -7.47 0.74
CA PHE A 358 11.46 -7.00 1.05
C PHE A 358 10.43 -8.08 1.37
N SER A 359 10.73 -9.38 1.13
CA SER A 359 9.78 -10.46 1.43
C SER A 359 9.92 -10.96 2.87
N ASN A 360 8.83 -11.41 3.46
CA ASN A 360 8.82 -12.06 4.78
C ASN A 360 9.48 -13.45 4.78
N LEU A 361 9.63 -14.09 3.61
CA LEU A 361 10.17 -15.43 3.51
C LEU A 361 11.71 -15.40 3.65
N PRO A 362 12.31 -16.18 4.58
CA PRO A 362 13.73 -16.12 4.87
C PRO A 362 14.61 -16.93 3.89
N ALA A 363 14.02 -17.79 3.06
CA ALA A 363 14.76 -18.76 2.24
C ALA A 363 15.84 -18.15 1.32
N ASP A 364 15.58 -16.97 0.75
CA ASP A 364 16.55 -16.30 -0.13
C ASP A 364 17.70 -15.62 0.66
N ARG A 365 17.68 -15.64 2.01
CA ARG A 365 18.65 -14.95 2.89
C ARG A 365 19.69 -15.87 3.52
N GLU A 366 19.57 -17.18 3.34
CA GLU A 366 20.46 -18.17 3.99
C GLU A 366 21.94 -17.97 3.65
N ALA A 367 22.24 -17.39 2.49
CA ALA A 367 23.61 -17.10 2.08
C ALA A 367 24.26 -15.94 2.85
N PHE A 368 23.46 -15.08 3.54
CA PHE A 368 23.98 -13.94 4.27
C PHE A 368 24.36 -14.31 5.71
N PRO A 369 25.40 -13.66 6.29
CA PRO A 369 25.71 -13.81 7.72
C PRO A 369 24.51 -13.42 8.61
N ALA A 370 24.39 -14.03 9.79
CA ALA A 370 23.26 -13.85 10.69
C ALA A 370 23.00 -12.38 11.10
N ASN A 371 24.07 -11.59 11.29
CA ASN A 371 23.97 -10.16 11.58
C ASN A 371 23.37 -9.36 10.41
N ILE A 372 23.61 -9.77 9.16
CA ILE A 372 23.03 -9.17 7.96
C ILE A 372 21.58 -9.63 7.77
N GLN A 373 21.30 -10.94 7.98
CA GLN A 373 19.92 -11.45 7.88
C GLN A 373 18.94 -10.70 8.78
N GLN A 374 19.38 -10.23 9.95
CA GLN A 374 18.58 -9.48 10.90
C GLN A 374 18.09 -8.12 10.35
N TRP A 375 18.76 -7.56 9.33
CA TRP A 375 18.31 -6.31 8.70
C TRP A 375 17.02 -6.49 7.89
N PHE A 376 16.71 -7.71 7.48
CA PHE A 376 15.61 -8.02 6.56
C PHE A 376 14.47 -8.81 7.24
N PRO A 377 13.24 -8.72 6.74
CA PRO A 377 12.82 -7.89 5.61
C PRO A 377 12.86 -6.39 5.93
N LEU A 378 13.05 -5.58 4.88
CA LEU A 378 12.72 -4.17 4.91
C LEU A 378 11.20 -4.05 4.80
N HIS A 379 10.57 -3.39 5.77
CA HIS A 379 9.12 -3.43 5.91
C HIS A 379 8.41 -2.48 4.94
N VAL A 380 8.23 -2.92 3.70
CA VAL A 380 7.27 -2.26 2.80
C VAL A 380 5.88 -2.39 3.40
N PHE A 381 5.17 -1.28 3.51
CA PHE A 381 3.81 -1.24 4.04
C PHE A 381 3.04 -0.10 3.38
N LEU A 382 1.81 -0.41 2.98
CA LEU A 382 0.79 0.53 2.56
C LEU A 382 -0.48 0.22 3.35
N PHE A 383 -1.14 1.24 3.89
CA PHE A 383 -2.48 1.04 4.44
C PHE A 383 -3.43 0.63 3.32
N PRO A 384 -4.42 -0.24 3.59
CA PRO A 384 -5.45 -0.57 2.59
C PRO A 384 -6.10 0.66 1.98
N SER A 385 -6.27 1.74 2.75
CA SER A 385 -6.76 3.03 2.26
C SER A 385 -5.87 3.64 1.16
N ASP A 386 -4.58 3.32 1.09
CA ASP A 386 -3.62 3.84 0.10
C ASP A 386 -3.48 2.95 -1.14
N THR A 387 -3.90 1.68 -1.09
CA THR A 387 -3.81 0.72 -2.22
C THR A 387 -4.84 1.02 -3.32
N MET A 388 -4.60 0.48 -4.53
CA MET A 388 -5.41 0.74 -5.72
C MET A 388 -6.06 -0.55 -6.24
#